data_05011cea76e9f3871ce887b736d6ea5c
#
_entry.id   05011cea76e9f3871ce887b736d6ea5c
#
_cell.length_a   1.000
_cell.length_b   1.000
_cell.length_c   1.000
_cell.angle_alpha   90.00
_cell.angle_beta   90.00
_cell.angle_gamma   90.00
#
_symmetry.space_group_name_H-M   'P 1'
#
loop_
_entity.id
_entity.type
_entity.pdbx_description
1 polymer ?
#
loop_
_entity_poly.entity_id
_entity_poly.type
_entity_poly.pdbx_seq_one_letter_code
_entity_poly.pdbx_strand_id
1 'polypeptide(L)'
;IEKIEKFVNDSDSNKREALIDSLLNDKHNYTQHWISFWNDLLRNDYSGTGFITGGRKQITDWLYNSLLANKGYDQMVSELVNPSEASEGFIKGIEWRGVVNASQRTEMQAAQNIGQSLMGVNVKCASCHNSFVGNLTLEQSYGRG
;
A
#
# COMPACT_ATOMS: atom_id res chain seq x y z
N ILE A 1 10.06 -29.17 -8.14
CA ILE A 1 9.81 -30.61 -8.40
C ILE A 1 10.32 -31.41 -7.17
N GLU A 2 11.58 -31.32 -6.81
CA GLU A 2 12.19 -32.05 -5.70
C GLU A 2 11.46 -31.95 -4.34
N LYS A 3 11.00 -30.76 -3.95
CA LYS A 3 10.21 -30.55 -2.74
C LYS A 3 8.86 -31.28 -2.79
N ILE A 4 8.24 -31.35 -3.94
CA ILE A 4 6.96 -32.04 -4.13
C ILE A 4 7.17 -33.55 -4.01
N GLU A 5 8.16 -34.09 -4.69
CA GLU A 5 8.52 -35.52 -4.64
C GLU A 5 8.86 -35.95 -3.22
N LYS A 6 9.63 -35.13 -2.50
CA LYS A 6 9.94 -35.39 -1.08
C LYS A 6 8.67 -35.49 -0.24
N PHE A 7 7.74 -34.53 -0.40
CA PHE A 7 6.48 -34.53 0.35
C PHE A 7 5.59 -35.73 0.01
N VAL A 8 5.48 -36.07 -1.26
CA VAL A 8 4.64 -37.20 -1.71
C VAL A 8 5.17 -38.52 -1.15
N ASN A 9 6.48 -38.72 -1.18
CA ASN A 9 7.13 -39.97 -0.74
C ASN A 9 7.39 -40.03 0.78
N ASP A 10 7.11 -38.96 1.51
CA ASP A 10 7.22 -38.96 2.97
C ASP A 10 6.10 -39.81 3.57
N SER A 11 6.45 -40.74 4.45
CA SER A 11 5.49 -41.61 5.15
C SER A 11 5.03 -41.06 6.50
N ASP A 12 5.53 -39.89 6.92
CA ASP A 12 5.12 -39.27 8.18
C ASP A 12 3.64 -38.86 8.12
N SER A 13 2.85 -39.33 9.08
CA SER A 13 1.43 -38.99 9.21
C SER A 13 1.19 -37.50 9.42
N ASN A 14 2.16 -36.78 10.00
CA ASN A 14 2.09 -35.34 10.30
C ASN A 14 2.71 -34.46 9.20
N LYS A 15 3.16 -35.03 8.08
CA LYS A 15 3.84 -34.30 7.00
C LYS A 15 3.07 -33.09 6.49
N ARG A 16 1.73 -33.18 6.46
CA ARG A 16 0.86 -32.08 6.00
C ARG A 16 0.88 -30.91 6.97
N GLU A 17 0.77 -31.17 8.26
CA GLU A 17 0.82 -30.16 9.31
C GLU A 17 2.18 -29.48 9.35
N ALA A 18 3.25 -30.26 9.34
CA ALA A 18 4.61 -29.76 9.26
C ALA A 18 4.87 -28.88 8.03
N LEU A 19 4.31 -29.25 6.87
CA LEU A 19 4.41 -28.43 5.65
C LEU A 19 3.64 -27.11 5.79
N ILE A 20 2.42 -27.15 6.35
CA ILE A 20 1.62 -25.93 6.58
C ILE A 20 2.39 -24.99 7.52
N ASP A 21 2.90 -25.47 8.62
CA ASP A 21 3.68 -24.68 9.56
C ASP A 21 4.94 -24.09 8.90
N SER A 22 5.63 -24.89 8.10
CA SER A 22 6.79 -24.43 7.34
C SER A 22 6.43 -23.29 6.37
N LEU A 23 5.29 -23.40 5.67
CA LEU A 23 4.83 -22.36 4.73
C LEU A 23 4.36 -21.09 5.46
N LEU A 24 3.66 -21.24 6.58
CA LEU A 24 3.21 -20.09 7.39
C LEU A 24 4.38 -19.33 8.04
N ASN A 25 5.49 -20.03 8.32
CA ASN A 25 6.68 -19.42 8.89
C ASN A 25 7.68 -18.90 7.84
N ASP A 26 7.39 -19.08 6.55
CA ASP A 26 8.25 -18.60 5.45
C ASP A 26 8.02 -17.11 5.17
N LYS A 27 8.50 -16.28 6.09
CA LYS A 27 8.35 -14.82 6.05
C LYS A 27 8.95 -14.20 4.80
N HIS A 28 10.02 -14.77 4.27
CA HIS A 28 10.71 -14.22 3.11
C HIS A 28 9.86 -14.38 1.84
N ASN A 29 9.36 -15.58 1.57
CA ASN A 29 8.48 -15.82 0.43
C ASN A 29 7.14 -15.07 0.58
N TYR A 30 6.60 -14.97 1.80
CA TYR A 30 5.45 -14.12 2.09
C TYR A 30 5.72 -12.66 1.68
N THR A 31 6.84 -12.10 2.13
CA THR A 31 7.22 -10.72 1.82
C THR A 31 7.40 -10.51 0.33
N GLN A 32 8.11 -11.39 -0.36
CA GLN A 32 8.32 -11.31 -1.80
C GLN A 32 7.00 -11.39 -2.60
N HIS A 33 6.06 -12.20 -2.14
CA HIS A 33 4.75 -12.32 -2.78
C HIS A 33 3.93 -11.04 -2.63
N TRP A 34 3.85 -10.48 -1.43
CA TRP A 34 2.98 -9.36 -1.13
C TRP A 34 3.55 -7.98 -1.45
N ILE A 35 4.86 -7.85 -1.61
CA ILE A 35 5.48 -6.54 -1.82
C ILE A 35 5.02 -5.87 -3.12
N SER A 36 4.76 -6.64 -4.16
CA SER A 36 4.26 -6.10 -5.44
C SER A 36 2.86 -5.54 -5.27
N PHE A 37 1.97 -6.30 -4.62
CA PHE A 37 0.61 -5.85 -4.32
C PHE A 37 0.60 -4.53 -3.52
N TRP A 38 1.39 -4.44 -2.46
CA TRP A 38 1.47 -3.24 -1.65
C TRP A 38 2.09 -2.05 -2.38
N ASN A 39 3.10 -2.28 -3.20
CA ASN A 39 3.68 -1.24 -4.03
C ASN A 39 2.66 -0.66 -5.02
N ASP A 40 1.85 -1.50 -5.63
CA ASP A 40 0.80 -1.08 -6.55
C ASP A 40 -0.32 -0.34 -5.81
N LEU A 41 -0.77 -0.88 -4.68
CA LEU A 41 -1.80 -0.27 -3.84
C LEU A 41 -1.38 1.14 -3.36
N LEU A 42 -0.15 1.28 -2.87
CA LEU A 42 0.41 2.54 -2.39
C LEU A 42 0.91 3.43 -3.53
N ARG A 43 0.79 2.98 -4.79
CA ARG A 43 1.30 3.67 -5.98
C ARG A 43 2.79 4.01 -5.90
N ASN A 44 3.54 3.22 -5.16
CA ASN A 44 4.95 3.47 -4.90
C ASN A 44 5.83 3.37 -6.16
N ASP A 45 5.35 2.71 -7.23
CA ASP A 45 6.04 2.58 -8.51
C ASP A 45 5.51 3.53 -9.60
N TYR A 46 4.55 4.35 -9.28
CA TYR A 46 3.95 5.22 -10.28
C TYR A 46 4.87 6.39 -10.60
N SER A 47 5.47 6.36 -11.77
CA SER A 47 6.35 7.42 -12.30
C SER A 47 5.65 8.30 -13.34
N GLY A 48 4.33 8.27 -13.39
CA GLY A 48 3.53 9.06 -14.32
C GLY A 48 3.52 10.55 -14.00
N THR A 49 3.12 11.35 -14.97
CA THR A 49 2.95 12.79 -14.80
C THR A 49 1.95 13.08 -13.70
N GLY A 50 2.40 13.68 -12.61
CA GLY A 50 1.56 14.42 -11.73
C GLY A 50 1.09 13.77 -10.44
N PHE A 51 1.60 12.60 -10.00
CA PHE A 51 1.09 12.02 -8.74
C PHE A 51 2.17 11.66 -7.72
N ILE A 52 3.18 10.90 -8.10
CA ILE A 52 4.23 10.47 -7.19
C ILE A 52 5.58 10.62 -7.88
N THR A 53 6.51 11.29 -7.22
CA THR A 53 7.88 11.44 -7.71
C THR A 53 8.80 10.52 -6.95
N GLY A 54 9.70 9.83 -7.69
CA GLY A 54 10.68 8.92 -7.10
C GLY A 54 10.22 7.46 -6.99
N GLY A 55 8.94 7.18 -7.15
CA GLY A 55 8.40 5.83 -7.24
C GLY A 55 8.79 4.91 -6.08
N ARG A 56 8.94 3.63 -6.36
CA ARG A 56 9.19 2.55 -5.38
C ARG A 56 10.39 2.77 -4.46
N LYS A 57 11.34 3.59 -4.86
CA LYS A 57 12.56 3.79 -4.07
C LYS A 57 12.31 4.51 -2.74
N GLN A 58 11.19 5.18 -2.58
CA GLN A 58 10.94 6.02 -1.42
C GLN A 58 10.57 5.25 -0.16
N ILE A 59 9.77 4.17 -0.28
CA ILE A 59 9.32 3.37 0.87
C ILE A 59 9.55 1.87 0.71
N THR A 60 10.31 1.45 -0.31
CA THR A 60 10.50 0.02 -0.60
C THR A 60 11.11 -0.72 0.57
N ASP A 61 12.15 -0.19 1.17
CA ASP A 61 12.84 -0.83 2.30
C ASP A 61 11.96 -0.87 3.55
N TRP A 62 11.24 0.21 3.82
CA TRP A 62 10.28 0.25 4.93
C TRP A 62 9.17 -0.78 4.74
N LEU A 63 8.61 -0.87 3.54
CA LEU A 63 7.55 -1.81 3.20
C LEU A 63 8.03 -3.25 3.31
N TYR A 64 9.20 -3.55 2.75
CA TYR A 64 9.82 -4.88 2.83
C TYR A 64 10.01 -5.30 4.30
N ASN A 65 10.61 -4.44 5.10
CA ASN A 65 10.86 -4.72 6.52
C ASN A 65 9.56 -4.85 7.32
N SER A 66 8.53 -4.06 7.00
CA SER A 66 7.21 -4.14 7.63
C SER A 66 6.53 -5.48 7.34
N LEU A 67 6.57 -5.95 6.10
CA LEU A 67 6.04 -7.26 5.70
C LEU A 67 6.84 -8.41 6.31
N LEU A 68 8.17 -8.32 6.31
CA LEU A 68 9.05 -9.34 6.89
C LEU A 68 8.83 -9.49 8.40
N ALA A 69 8.57 -8.38 9.09
CA ALA A 69 8.24 -8.35 10.51
C ALA A 69 6.78 -8.75 10.79
N ASN A 70 5.96 -8.97 9.75
CA ASN A 70 4.51 -9.17 9.87
C ASN A 70 3.86 -8.05 10.71
N LYS A 71 4.24 -6.80 10.42
CA LYS A 71 3.72 -5.61 11.12
C LYS A 71 2.20 -5.50 10.97
N GLY A 72 1.50 -5.17 12.04
CA GLY A 72 0.06 -4.97 12.02
C GLY A 72 -0.37 -3.88 11.04
N TYR A 73 -1.52 -4.06 10.41
CA TYR A 73 -2.05 -3.10 9.44
C TYR A 73 -2.26 -1.70 10.03
N ASP A 74 -2.75 -1.64 11.25
CA ASP A 74 -2.95 -0.41 12.02
C ASP A 74 -1.65 0.37 12.22
N GLN A 75 -0.56 -0.34 12.53
CA GLN A 75 0.76 0.26 12.66
C GLN A 75 1.30 0.74 11.32
N MET A 76 1.13 -0.07 10.26
CA MET A 76 1.54 0.34 8.90
C MET A 76 0.81 1.61 8.47
N VAL A 77 -0.51 1.67 8.64
CA VAL A 77 -1.31 2.86 8.31
C VAL A 77 -0.87 4.07 9.14
N SER A 78 -0.67 3.89 10.44
CA SER A 78 -0.20 4.97 11.32
C SER A 78 1.14 5.54 10.88
N GLU A 79 2.09 4.70 10.51
CA GLU A 79 3.42 5.12 10.03
C GLU A 79 3.39 5.75 8.63
N LEU A 80 2.40 5.43 7.80
CA LEU A 80 2.24 6.07 6.49
C LEU A 80 1.56 7.44 6.59
N VAL A 81 0.60 7.60 7.49
CA VAL A 81 -0.16 8.86 7.67
C VAL A 81 0.59 9.85 8.55
N ASN A 82 1.31 9.35 9.57
CA ASN A 82 2.19 10.14 10.43
C ASN A 82 3.63 9.62 10.30
N PRO A 83 4.31 9.93 9.19
CA PRO A 83 5.51 9.25 8.80
C PRO A 83 6.73 9.58 9.66
N SER A 84 7.54 8.55 9.87
CA SER A 84 8.94 8.67 10.23
C SER A 84 9.81 8.88 8.98
N GLU A 85 11.11 9.11 9.15
CA GLU A 85 12.07 9.22 8.05
C GLU A 85 11.98 8.02 7.07
N ALA A 86 11.74 6.81 7.58
CA ALA A 86 11.69 5.60 6.77
C ALA A 86 10.43 5.48 5.89
N SER A 87 9.31 6.08 6.31
CA SER A 87 8.00 5.99 5.63
C SER A 87 7.55 7.30 4.98
N GLU A 88 8.28 8.40 5.19
CA GLU A 88 7.88 9.73 4.71
C GLU A 88 7.76 9.83 3.18
N GLY A 89 8.42 8.95 2.44
CA GLY A 89 8.36 8.89 1.00
C GLY A 89 6.94 8.69 0.46
N PHE A 90 6.03 8.09 1.25
CA PHE A 90 4.63 7.94 0.87
C PHE A 90 3.93 9.30 0.70
N ILE A 91 4.18 10.25 1.59
CA ILE A 91 3.61 11.60 1.53
C ILE A 91 4.48 12.54 0.69
N LYS A 92 5.80 12.58 0.95
CA LYS A 92 6.73 13.45 0.24
C LYS A 92 6.83 13.17 -1.26
N GLY A 93 6.54 11.96 -1.69
CA GLY A 93 6.51 11.59 -3.10
C GLY A 93 5.31 12.13 -3.88
N ILE A 94 4.30 12.69 -3.21
CA ILE A 94 3.12 13.23 -3.85
C ILE A 94 3.42 14.64 -4.37
N GLU A 95 3.74 14.72 -5.67
CA GLU A 95 4.01 15.99 -6.34
C GLU A 95 3.19 16.10 -7.62
N TRP A 96 2.54 17.25 -7.82
CA TRP A 96 1.90 17.56 -9.08
C TRP A 96 2.77 18.44 -9.96
N ARG A 97 2.94 18.06 -11.21
CA ARG A 97 3.66 18.85 -12.20
C ARG A 97 2.67 19.46 -13.20
N GLY A 98 2.63 20.78 -13.28
CA GLY A 98 1.79 21.52 -14.22
C GLY A 98 0.90 22.54 -13.53
N VAL A 99 -0.16 22.96 -14.24
CA VAL A 99 -1.13 23.92 -13.70
C VAL A 99 -1.99 23.23 -12.64
N VAL A 100 -1.97 23.77 -11.43
CA VAL A 100 -2.67 23.21 -10.27
C VAL A 100 -4.07 23.80 -10.18
N ASN A 101 -5.09 22.95 -10.23
CA ASN A 101 -6.44 23.27 -9.78
C ASN A 101 -6.67 22.77 -8.34
N ALA A 102 -7.84 23.06 -7.78
CA ALA A 102 -8.14 22.68 -6.40
C ALA A 102 -7.97 21.18 -6.10
N SER A 103 -8.33 20.31 -7.07
CA SER A 103 -8.20 18.84 -6.92
C SER A 103 -6.77 18.32 -7.06
N GLN A 104 -5.85 19.17 -7.49
CA GLN A 104 -4.44 18.83 -7.74
C GLN A 104 -3.49 19.39 -6.69
N ARG A 105 -4.01 20.05 -5.67
CA ARG A 105 -3.21 20.47 -4.52
C ARG A 105 -2.61 19.24 -3.82
N THR A 106 -1.41 19.38 -3.30
CA THR A 106 -0.69 18.28 -2.66
C THR A 106 -1.51 17.66 -1.52
N GLU A 107 -2.19 18.47 -0.72
CA GLU A 107 -3.02 18.02 0.39
C GLU A 107 -4.22 17.18 -0.11
N MET A 108 -4.86 17.62 -1.20
CA MET A 108 -5.97 16.87 -1.81
C MET A 108 -5.50 15.58 -2.46
N GLN A 109 -4.32 15.57 -3.07
CA GLN A 109 -3.71 14.36 -3.60
C GLN A 109 -3.35 13.36 -2.47
N ALA A 110 -2.83 13.85 -1.37
CA ALA A 110 -2.56 13.03 -0.19
C ALA A 110 -3.85 12.43 0.36
N ALA A 111 -4.89 13.24 0.57
CA ALA A 111 -6.20 12.79 1.04
C ALA A 111 -6.84 11.75 0.09
N GLN A 112 -6.76 11.97 -1.22
CA GLN A 112 -7.24 11.01 -2.23
C GLN A 112 -6.46 9.70 -2.19
N ASN A 113 -5.14 9.75 -2.05
CA ASN A 113 -4.29 8.58 -1.98
C ASN A 113 -4.56 7.77 -0.70
N ILE A 114 -4.62 8.42 0.43
CA ILE A 114 -4.94 7.80 1.73
C ILE A 114 -6.34 7.17 1.67
N GLY A 115 -7.34 7.94 1.23
CA GLY A 115 -8.71 7.45 1.12
C GLY A 115 -8.82 6.21 0.22
N GLN A 116 -8.22 6.25 -0.95
CA GLN A 116 -8.30 5.15 -1.91
C GLN A 116 -7.48 3.94 -1.48
N SER A 117 -6.24 4.13 -1.02
CA SER A 117 -5.31 3.04 -0.75
C SER A 117 -5.53 2.39 0.61
N LEU A 118 -5.92 3.17 1.62
CA LEU A 118 -5.97 2.70 2.99
C LEU A 118 -7.41 2.55 3.54
N MET A 119 -8.38 3.25 2.93
CA MET A 119 -9.78 3.23 3.39
C MET A 119 -10.75 2.64 2.36
N GLY A 120 -10.31 2.39 1.12
CA GLY A 120 -11.17 1.94 0.03
C GLY A 120 -12.19 3.00 -0.42
N VAL A 121 -11.97 4.27 -0.10
CA VAL A 121 -12.88 5.38 -0.40
C VAL A 121 -12.30 6.25 -1.50
N ASN A 122 -13.03 6.38 -2.62
CA ASN A 122 -12.63 7.26 -3.71
C ASN A 122 -13.24 8.66 -3.53
N VAL A 123 -12.43 9.60 -3.06
CA VAL A 123 -12.84 11.01 -2.87
C VAL A 123 -12.55 11.91 -4.08
N LYS A 124 -11.98 11.36 -5.15
CA LYS A 124 -11.53 12.17 -6.31
C LYS A 124 -12.66 12.96 -6.98
N CYS A 125 -13.82 12.34 -7.16
CA CYS A 125 -14.97 13.04 -7.75
C CYS A 125 -15.47 14.17 -6.83
N ALA A 126 -15.48 13.92 -5.52
CA ALA A 126 -15.94 14.87 -4.53
C ALA A 126 -15.01 16.08 -4.35
N SER A 127 -13.80 16.05 -4.91
CA SER A 127 -12.90 17.23 -4.91
C SER A 127 -13.28 18.35 -5.89
N CYS A 128 -14.22 18.09 -6.81
CA CYS A 128 -14.71 19.09 -7.78
C CYS A 128 -16.20 19.35 -7.66
N HIS A 129 -16.98 18.35 -7.26
CA HIS A 129 -18.44 18.42 -7.12
C HIS A 129 -18.89 17.31 -6.17
N ASN A 130 -20.15 17.36 -5.70
CA ASN A 130 -20.69 16.25 -4.93
C ASN A 130 -20.62 14.95 -5.73
N SER A 131 -20.20 13.88 -5.08
CA SER A 131 -20.03 12.56 -5.73
C SER A 131 -21.40 11.99 -6.14
N PHE A 132 -21.51 11.54 -7.39
CA PHE A 132 -22.70 10.84 -7.89
C PHE A 132 -22.72 9.35 -7.57
N VAL A 133 -21.57 8.79 -7.18
CA VAL A 133 -21.39 7.34 -6.96
C VAL A 133 -21.32 7.02 -5.47
N GLY A 134 -20.88 7.97 -4.66
CA GLY A 134 -20.79 7.85 -3.20
C GLY A 134 -21.48 9.03 -2.53
N ASN A 135 -21.92 8.86 -1.30
CA ASN A 135 -22.59 9.90 -0.52
C ASN A 135 -21.60 10.94 0.04
N LEU A 136 -20.59 11.32 -0.73
CA LEU A 136 -19.59 12.31 -0.34
C LEU A 136 -19.88 13.66 -0.99
N THR A 137 -20.00 14.70 -0.17
CA THR A 137 -20.13 16.07 -0.65
C THR A 137 -18.77 16.71 -0.90
N LEU A 138 -18.76 17.80 -1.68
CA LEU A 138 -17.58 18.64 -1.89
C LEU A 138 -16.99 19.12 -0.55
N GLU A 139 -17.85 19.59 0.36
CA GLU A 139 -17.44 20.06 1.69
C GLU A 139 -16.76 18.96 2.52
N GLN A 140 -17.33 17.75 2.51
CA GLN A 140 -16.73 16.60 3.21
C GLN A 140 -15.38 16.19 2.61
N SER A 141 -15.20 16.36 1.31
CA SER A 141 -13.92 16.09 0.65
C SER A 141 -12.85 17.11 1.06
N TYR A 142 -13.20 18.39 1.13
CA TYR A 142 -12.28 19.45 1.54
C TYR A 142 -11.98 19.45 3.06
N GLY A 143 -12.92 19.07 3.88
CA GLY A 143 -12.72 18.95 5.33
C GLY A 143 -11.85 17.76 5.77
N ARG A 144 -11.39 16.96 4.81
CA ARG A 144 -10.49 15.81 5.04
C ARG A 144 -9.06 16.04 4.51
N GLY A 145 -8.81 17.21 3.95
CA GLY A 145 -7.51 17.65 3.45
C GLY A 145 -6.69 18.43 4.47
#